data_1d829a8a2688c263303f0e75b0b6351e
#
_entry.id   1d829a8a2688c263303f0e75b0b6351e
#
_cell.length_a   1.000
_cell.length_b   1.000
_cell.length_c   1.000
_cell.angle_alpha   90.00
_cell.angle_beta   90.00
_cell.angle_gamma   90.00
#
_symmetry.space_group_name_H-M   'P 1'
#
loop_
_entity.id
_entity.type
_entity.pdbx_description
1 polymer ?
#
loop_
_entity_poly.entity_id
_entity_poly.type
_entity_poly.pdbx_seq_one_letter_code
_entity_poly.pdbx_strand_id
1 'polypeptide(L)'
;MIALQNLRQKMKFGSSWRGMMMALAIGSVCATAAHSQNSDQVKAGLEVWRSSGCSDCHGPFANGEKERDEAPTGADIRTSRLDAAALKLTISCGRPGGVGMPAFDEGAYKIRACYDRPLGPPPDNLYPTPRALSPEQIDAVVAYLQARIVGRGRITRAECLAYYDGQEDPCEDYK
;
A
#
# COMPACT_ATOMS: atom_id res chain seq x y z
N MET A 1 3.92 62.96 -28.90
CA MET A 1 2.99 63.99 -28.43
C MET A 1 1.60 63.39 -28.29
N ILE A 2 0.86 63.85 -27.26
CA ILE A 2 -0.55 63.54 -26.95
C ILE A 2 -0.65 62.32 -26.03
N ALA A 3 -0.75 62.50 -24.84
CA ALA A 3 -1.59 63.12 -23.79
C ALA A 3 -2.21 62.02 -22.90
N LEU A 4 -1.71 62.08 -21.68
CA LEU A 4 -2.27 61.42 -20.48
C LEU A 4 -3.70 61.89 -20.20
N GLN A 5 -4.64 60.99 -19.96
CA GLN A 5 -5.86 61.34 -19.22
C GLN A 5 -6.15 60.32 -18.15
N ASN A 6 -6.04 60.81 -16.93
CA ASN A 6 -6.49 60.31 -15.66
C ASN A 6 -7.97 59.87 -15.68
N LEU A 7 -8.24 58.69 -15.16
CA LEU A 7 -9.52 58.38 -14.61
C LEU A 7 -9.33 57.74 -13.23
N ARG A 8 -9.39 58.61 -12.20
CA ARG A 8 -9.60 58.23 -10.82
C ARG A 8 -11.03 57.71 -10.67
N GLN A 9 -11.17 56.41 -10.57
CA GLN A 9 -12.43 55.83 -10.11
C GLN A 9 -12.38 55.70 -8.59
N LYS A 10 -13.16 56.55 -7.94
CA LYS A 10 -13.45 56.46 -6.48
C LYS A 10 -14.20 55.18 -6.19
N MET A 11 -13.56 54.20 -5.56
CA MET A 11 -14.27 53.08 -4.95
C MET A 11 -14.92 53.55 -3.65
N LYS A 12 -16.24 53.59 -3.66
CA LYS A 12 -17.05 53.79 -2.46
C LYS A 12 -17.02 52.46 -1.66
N PHE A 13 -16.38 52.48 -0.50
CA PHE A 13 -16.52 51.46 0.52
C PHE A 13 -17.93 51.52 1.09
N GLY A 14 -18.79 50.62 0.62
CA GLY A 14 -20.08 50.33 1.24
C GLY A 14 -19.92 49.28 2.32
N SER A 15 -20.01 49.70 3.57
CA SER A 15 -20.09 48.89 4.74
C SER A 15 -21.37 48.04 4.70
N SER A 16 -21.20 46.70 4.54
CA SER A 16 -22.27 45.74 4.88
C SER A 16 -21.65 44.54 5.58
N TRP A 17 -21.46 44.70 6.85
CA TRP A 17 -20.98 43.68 7.81
C TRP A 17 -22.17 42.86 8.35
N ARG A 18 -22.87 42.13 7.47
CA ARG A 18 -23.95 41.18 7.90
C ARG A 18 -24.01 40.02 6.88
N GLY A 19 -23.06 39.11 6.92
CA GLY A 19 -23.13 37.93 6.03
C GLY A 19 -21.93 36.99 6.11
N MET A 20 -21.16 37.01 7.19
CA MET A 20 -19.96 36.19 7.28
C MET A 20 -19.95 35.33 8.56
N MET A 21 -21.00 34.53 8.72
CA MET A 21 -21.05 33.45 9.72
C MET A 21 -21.89 32.28 9.20
N MET A 22 -21.51 31.68 8.06
CA MET A 22 -22.15 30.42 7.64
C MET A 22 -21.30 29.63 6.63
N ALA A 23 -19.99 29.61 6.78
CA ALA A 23 -19.10 28.87 5.88
C ALA A 23 -18.05 28.00 6.58
N LEU A 24 -18.20 27.70 7.87
CA LEU A 24 -17.18 26.94 8.64
C LEU A 24 -17.61 25.54 9.07
N ALA A 25 -18.74 25.00 8.58
CA ALA A 25 -19.24 23.70 9.01
C ALA A 25 -19.08 22.56 7.98
N ILE A 26 -18.54 22.81 6.77
CA ILE A 26 -18.49 21.79 5.70
C ILE A 26 -17.11 21.10 5.59
N GLY A 27 -16.08 21.64 6.22
CA GLY A 27 -14.71 21.13 6.08
C GLY A 27 -14.36 19.87 6.89
N SER A 28 -15.17 19.49 7.90
CA SER A 28 -14.77 18.44 8.87
C SER A 28 -15.20 17.02 8.48
N VAL A 29 -16.15 16.86 7.56
CA VAL A 29 -16.72 15.53 7.23
C VAL A 29 -15.86 14.75 6.23
N CYS A 30 -15.13 15.43 5.34
CA CYS A 30 -14.29 14.74 4.35
C CYS A 30 -13.02 14.10 4.93
N ALA A 31 -12.45 14.65 6.01
CA ALA A 31 -11.22 14.12 6.59
C ALA A 31 -11.42 12.78 7.32
N THR A 32 -12.57 12.58 7.93
CA THR A 32 -12.90 11.33 8.64
C THR A 32 -13.17 10.17 7.68
N ALA A 33 -13.82 10.43 6.55
CA ALA A 33 -14.10 9.40 5.55
C ALA A 33 -12.81 8.89 4.86
N ALA A 34 -11.88 9.77 4.51
CA ALA A 34 -10.60 9.39 3.91
C ALA A 34 -9.72 8.58 4.89
N HIS A 35 -9.77 8.90 6.18
CA HIS A 35 -9.01 8.17 7.21
C HIS A 35 -9.59 6.78 7.46
N SER A 36 -10.90 6.64 7.46
CA SER A 36 -11.59 5.34 7.58
C SER A 36 -11.30 4.43 6.38
N GLN A 37 -11.41 4.95 5.16
CA GLN A 37 -11.11 4.17 3.95
C GLN A 37 -9.66 3.67 3.91
N ASN A 38 -8.70 4.47 4.37
CA ASN A 38 -7.29 4.05 4.44
C ASN A 38 -7.09 2.95 5.49
N SER A 39 -7.73 3.04 6.66
CA SER A 39 -7.63 2.02 7.71
C SER A 39 -8.22 0.68 7.27
N ASP A 40 -9.36 0.70 6.59
CA ASP A 40 -10.03 -0.50 6.11
C ASP A 40 -9.23 -1.18 4.97
N GLN A 41 -8.65 -0.37 4.09
CA GLN A 41 -7.76 -0.87 3.04
C GLN A 41 -6.49 -1.52 3.62
N VAL A 42 -5.88 -0.91 4.63
CA VAL A 42 -4.71 -1.48 5.33
C VAL A 42 -5.07 -2.79 6.03
N LYS A 43 -6.24 -2.86 6.66
CA LYS A 43 -6.73 -4.10 7.28
C LYS A 43 -6.97 -5.19 6.23
N ALA A 44 -7.65 -4.86 5.13
CA ALA A 44 -7.85 -5.80 4.03
C ALA A 44 -6.51 -6.28 3.46
N GLY A 45 -5.50 -5.41 3.38
CA GLY A 45 -4.15 -5.77 2.94
C GLY A 45 -3.44 -6.75 3.85
N LEU A 46 -3.63 -6.67 5.18
CA LEU A 46 -3.13 -7.67 6.13
C LEU A 46 -3.78 -9.03 5.88
N GLU A 47 -5.08 -9.07 5.62
CA GLU A 47 -5.78 -10.31 5.29
C GLU A 47 -5.27 -10.94 3.98
N VAL A 48 -5.02 -10.13 2.97
CA VAL A 48 -4.38 -10.60 1.72
C VAL A 48 -2.98 -11.15 2.00
N TRP A 49 -2.17 -10.46 2.82
CA TRP A 49 -0.83 -10.91 3.21
C TRP A 49 -0.84 -12.30 3.83
N ARG A 50 -1.74 -12.53 4.79
CA ARG A 50 -1.90 -13.81 5.49
C ARG A 50 -2.42 -14.92 4.57
N SER A 51 -3.44 -14.61 3.74
CA SER A 51 -4.20 -15.63 3.00
C SER A 51 -3.62 -16.00 1.64
N SER A 52 -2.67 -15.22 1.12
CA SER A 52 -2.14 -15.41 -0.24
C SER A 52 -0.71 -15.96 -0.29
N GLY A 53 -0.19 -16.43 0.86
CA GLY A 53 1.12 -17.06 0.95
C GLY A 53 2.30 -16.07 0.91
N CYS A 54 2.05 -14.78 1.14
CA CYS A 54 3.15 -13.80 1.22
C CYS A 54 4.08 -14.10 2.39
N SER A 55 3.51 -14.43 3.54
CA SER A 55 4.25 -14.76 4.77
C SER A 55 5.04 -16.05 4.65
N ASP A 56 4.62 -16.99 3.81
CA ASP A 56 5.35 -18.26 3.61
C ASP A 56 6.83 -18.00 3.26
N CYS A 57 7.09 -17.01 2.40
CA CYS A 57 8.43 -16.63 1.95
C CYS A 57 9.03 -15.45 2.72
N HIS A 58 8.21 -14.44 3.00
CA HIS A 58 8.67 -13.16 3.56
C HIS A 58 8.56 -13.09 5.10
N GLY A 59 7.93 -14.09 5.71
CA GLY A 59 7.63 -14.12 7.14
C GLY A 59 6.40 -13.31 7.52
N PRO A 60 5.84 -13.55 8.72
CA PRO A 60 4.65 -12.86 9.23
C PRO A 60 4.83 -11.33 9.24
N PHE A 61 6.02 -10.89 9.57
CA PHE A 61 6.38 -9.48 9.71
C PHE A 61 7.14 -8.92 8.52
N ALA A 62 7.20 -9.67 7.42
CA ALA A 62 7.92 -9.28 6.20
C ALA A 62 9.41 -8.97 6.40
N ASN A 63 10.04 -9.62 7.38
CA ASN A 63 11.45 -9.51 7.75
C ASN A 63 12.35 -10.55 7.05
N GLY A 64 11.80 -11.34 6.12
CA GLY A 64 12.52 -12.40 5.39
C GLY A 64 12.65 -13.71 6.16
N GLU A 65 12.13 -13.80 7.37
CA GLU A 65 12.09 -15.05 8.15
C GLU A 65 10.86 -15.88 7.73
N LYS A 66 11.05 -16.70 6.72
CA LYS A 66 9.97 -17.50 6.12
C LYS A 66 9.20 -18.33 7.16
N GLU A 67 7.89 -18.45 6.96
CA GLU A 67 7.02 -19.23 7.84
C GLU A 67 7.02 -20.73 7.52
N ARG A 68 7.36 -21.10 6.29
CA ARG A 68 7.37 -22.49 5.83
C ARG A 68 8.76 -22.92 5.39
N ASP A 69 9.20 -24.07 5.88
CA ASP A 69 10.54 -24.59 5.56
C ASP A 69 10.74 -24.85 4.06
N GLU A 70 9.68 -25.27 3.36
CA GLU A 70 9.72 -25.58 1.94
C GLU A 70 9.73 -24.32 1.07
N ALA A 71 9.35 -23.16 1.62
CA ALA A 71 9.31 -21.92 0.89
C ALA A 71 10.72 -21.37 0.66
N PRO A 72 10.98 -20.75 -0.51
CA PRO A 72 12.20 -19.97 -0.70
C PRO A 72 12.23 -18.77 0.24
N THR A 73 13.39 -18.38 0.71
CA THR A 73 13.54 -17.18 1.53
C THR A 73 13.22 -15.93 0.72
N GLY A 74 12.23 -15.18 1.16
CA GLY A 74 11.86 -13.88 0.60
C GLY A 74 12.78 -12.76 1.08
N ALA A 75 12.73 -11.61 0.41
CA ALA A 75 13.45 -10.43 0.85
C ALA A 75 12.88 -9.87 2.15
N ASP A 76 13.74 -9.27 2.98
CA ASP A 76 13.32 -8.40 4.08
C ASP A 76 12.73 -7.10 3.49
N ILE A 77 11.40 -6.98 3.55
CA ILE A 77 10.67 -5.82 3.03
C ILE A 77 10.76 -4.65 4.02
N ARG A 78 11.00 -4.91 5.29
CA ARG A 78 11.11 -3.88 6.34
C ARG A 78 12.28 -2.93 6.09
N THR A 79 13.36 -3.44 5.56
CA THR A 79 14.54 -2.64 5.18
C THR A 79 14.42 -2.03 3.78
N SER A 80 13.38 -2.38 3.04
CA SER A 80 13.12 -1.87 1.68
C SER A 80 12.82 -0.37 1.68
N ARG A 81 13.12 0.27 0.56
CA ARG A 81 12.75 1.66 0.25
C ARG A 81 11.82 1.75 -0.97
N LEU A 82 11.17 0.65 -1.32
CA LEU A 82 10.25 0.62 -2.45
C LEU A 82 9.04 1.51 -2.15
N ASP A 83 8.70 2.35 -3.11
CA ASP A 83 7.45 3.09 -3.08
C ASP A 83 6.25 2.21 -3.47
N ALA A 84 5.05 2.76 -3.37
CA ALA A 84 3.82 2.02 -3.67
C ALA A 84 3.78 1.51 -5.12
N ALA A 85 4.30 2.28 -6.08
CA ALA A 85 4.30 1.90 -7.48
C ALA A 85 5.23 0.72 -7.75
N ALA A 86 6.43 0.74 -7.16
CA ALA A 86 7.41 -0.34 -7.27
C ALA A 86 6.93 -1.62 -6.56
N LEU A 87 6.29 -1.49 -5.38
CA LEU A 87 5.65 -2.63 -4.70
C LEU A 87 4.53 -3.22 -5.55
N LYS A 88 3.64 -2.38 -6.08
CA LYS A 88 2.54 -2.81 -6.94
C LYS A 88 3.05 -3.56 -8.16
N LEU A 89 4.05 -3.02 -8.85
CA LEU A 89 4.68 -3.68 -10.00
C LEU A 89 5.28 -5.04 -9.62
N THR A 90 6.02 -5.10 -8.51
CA THR A 90 6.66 -6.34 -8.05
C THR A 90 5.64 -7.40 -7.66
N ILE A 91 4.56 -7.03 -6.98
CA ILE A 91 3.49 -7.98 -6.62
C ILE A 91 2.71 -8.42 -7.85
N SER A 92 2.33 -7.49 -8.72
CA SER A 92 1.57 -7.82 -9.93
C SER A 92 2.36 -8.71 -10.88
N CYS A 93 3.63 -8.41 -11.10
CA CYS A 93 4.44 -9.00 -12.15
C CYS A 93 5.50 -9.98 -11.64
N GLY A 94 5.64 -10.15 -10.33
CA GLY A 94 6.71 -10.95 -9.76
C GLY A 94 8.10 -10.36 -10.02
N ARG A 95 9.14 -11.16 -9.84
CA ARG A 95 10.52 -10.80 -10.21
C ARG A 95 11.02 -11.71 -11.32
N PRO A 96 11.42 -11.16 -12.48
CA PRO A 96 11.93 -11.96 -13.58
C PRO A 96 13.30 -12.57 -13.22
N GLY A 97 13.56 -13.78 -13.69
CA GLY A 97 14.92 -14.35 -13.70
C GLY A 97 15.22 -15.47 -12.71
N GLY A 98 14.32 -16.37 -12.44
CA GLY A 98 14.65 -17.61 -11.70
C GLY A 98 13.69 -17.95 -10.57
N VAL A 99 14.19 -18.55 -9.49
CA VAL A 99 13.46 -18.83 -8.24
C VAL A 99 13.04 -17.51 -7.56
N GLY A 100 12.27 -16.71 -8.28
CA GLY A 100 11.87 -15.40 -7.84
C GLY A 100 10.44 -15.39 -7.29
N MET A 101 10.05 -14.24 -6.81
CA MET A 101 8.68 -13.97 -6.42
C MET A 101 7.76 -14.16 -7.63
N PRO A 102 6.68 -14.98 -7.54
CA PRO A 102 5.72 -15.16 -8.61
C PRO A 102 4.91 -13.89 -8.89
N ALA A 103 4.30 -13.80 -10.07
CA ALA A 103 3.33 -12.78 -10.36
C ALA A 103 1.98 -13.15 -9.72
N PHE A 104 1.35 -12.19 -9.05
CA PHE A 104 0.05 -12.38 -8.39
C PHE A 104 -1.13 -11.78 -9.17
N ASP A 105 -0.90 -10.89 -10.15
CA ASP A 105 -1.98 -10.35 -10.97
C ASP A 105 -2.56 -11.45 -11.88
N GLU A 106 -3.88 -11.60 -11.90
CA GLU A 106 -4.59 -12.60 -12.71
C GLU A 106 -4.23 -12.57 -14.20
N GLY A 107 -3.92 -11.38 -14.72
CA GLY A 107 -3.59 -11.16 -16.12
C GLY A 107 -2.11 -11.32 -16.46
N ALA A 108 -1.22 -11.38 -15.46
CA ALA A 108 0.23 -11.29 -15.67
C ALA A 108 0.79 -12.35 -16.61
N TYR A 109 0.29 -13.58 -16.51
CA TYR A 109 0.74 -14.69 -17.33
C TYR A 109 0.00 -14.86 -18.66
N LYS A 110 -1.08 -14.12 -18.88
CA LYS A 110 -1.97 -14.29 -20.04
C LYS A 110 -1.91 -13.14 -21.02
N ILE A 111 -2.18 -11.94 -20.53
CA ILE A 111 -2.45 -10.77 -21.39
C ILE A 111 -1.70 -9.52 -21.01
N ARG A 112 -1.26 -9.41 -19.76
CA ARG A 112 -0.59 -8.20 -19.27
C ARG A 112 0.89 -8.24 -19.63
N ALA A 113 1.39 -7.16 -20.20
CA ALA A 113 2.82 -6.95 -20.34
C ALA A 113 3.41 -6.61 -18.97
N CYS A 114 4.33 -7.44 -18.51
CA CYS A 114 5.16 -7.20 -17.34
C CYS A 114 6.59 -6.97 -17.78
N TYR A 115 7.19 -5.85 -17.37
CA TYR A 115 8.53 -5.47 -17.79
C TYR A 115 8.68 -5.45 -19.33
N ASP A 116 7.68 -4.82 -20.00
CA ASP A 116 7.60 -4.65 -21.47
C ASP A 116 7.42 -5.94 -22.30
N ARG A 117 7.11 -7.04 -21.64
CA ARG A 117 6.84 -8.32 -22.32
C ARG A 117 5.83 -9.17 -21.54
N PRO A 118 5.07 -10.06 -22.19
CA PRO A 118 4.30 -11.09 -21.49
C PRO A 118 5.25 -12.04 -20.73
N LEU A 119 4.86 -12.48 -19.53
CA LEU A 119 5.64 -13.41 -18.73
C LEU A 119 5.66 -14.83 -19.32
N GLY A 120 4.68 -15.18 -20.15
CA GLY A 120 4.43 -16.56 -20.57
C GLY A 120 3.77 -17.38 -19.45
N PRO A 121 3.62 -18.70 -19.62
CA PRO A 121 3.06 -19.55 -18.58
C PRO A 121 3.95 -19.55 -17.33
N PRO A 122 3.36 -19.69 -16.11
CA PRO A 122 4.16 -19.83 -14.91
C PRO A 122 5.02 -21.09 -14.97
N PRO A 123 6.25 -21.06 -14.44
CA PRO A 123 7.07 -22.26 -14.33
C PRO A 123 6.40 -23.31 -13.43
N ASP A 124 6.50 -24.60 -13.80
CA ASP A 124 5.88 -25.71 -13.06
C ASP A 124 6.41 -25.86 -11.62
N ASN A 125 7.62 -25.37 -11.35
CA ASN A 125 8.28 -25.42 -10.05
C ASN A 125 8.17 -24.11 -9.25
N LEU A 126 7.27 -23.22 -9.63
CA LEU A 126 7.09 -21.95 -8.92
C LEU A 126 6.41 -22.20 -7.55
N TYR A 127 7.09 -21.80 -6.50
CA TYR A 127 6.53 -21.86 -5.14
C TYR A 127 6.19 -20.46 -4.63
N PRO A 128 5.11 -20.31 -3.87
CA PRO A 128 3.91 -21.15 -3.87
C PRO A 128 3.19 -21.01 -5.21
N THR A 129 2.30 -21.95 -5.56
CA THR A 129 1.40 -21.71 -6.71
C THR A 129 0.63 -20.42 -6.42
N PRO A 130 0.87 -19.34 -7.17
CA PRO A 130 0.33 -18.05 -6.76
C PRO A 130 -1.18 -18.08 -6.80
N ARG A 131 -1.79 -17.70 -5.69
CA ARG A 131 -3.20 -17.36 -5.70
C ARG A 131 -3.34 -16.05 -6.46
N ALA A 132 -4.04 -16.08 -7.58
CA ALA A 132 -4.30 -14.87 -8.35
C ALA A 132 -5.02 -13.83 -7.48
N LEU A 133 -4.54 -12.60 -7.52
CA LEU A 133 -5.11 -11.46 -6.80
C LEU A 133 -5.81 -10.52 -7.78
N SER A 134 -6.95 -9.98 -7.35
CA SER A 134 -7.59 -8.87 -8.07
C SER A 134 -6.76 -7.57 -7.91
N PRO A 135 -6.96 -6.58 -8.78
CA PRO A 135 -6.31 -5.27 -8.64
C PRO A 135 -6.56 -4.62 -7.28
N GLU A 136 -7.76 -4.76 -6.72
CA GLU A 136 -8.13 -4.21 -5.41
C GLU A 136 -7.38 -4.91 -4.27
N GLN A 137 -7.19 -6.23 -4.37
CA GLN A 137 -6.39 -6.99 -3.41
C GLN A 137 -4.91 -6.61 -3.47
N ILE A 138 -4.38 -6.38 -4.67
CA ILE A 138 -3.00 -5.88 -4.85
C ILE A 138 -2.87 -4.48 -4.23
N ASP A 139 -3.81 -3.58 -4.48
CA ASP A 139 -3.80 -2.23 -3.90
C ASP A 139 -3.92 -2.27 -2.37
N ALA A 140 -4.70 -3.20 -1.82
CA ALA A 140 -4.84 -3.38 -0.39
C ALA A 140 -3.52 -3.88 0.26
N VAL A 141 -2.87 -4.90 -0.30
CA VAL A 141 -1.61 -5.39 0.27
C VAL A 141 -0.49 -4.36 0.12
N VAL A 142 -0.46 -3.57 -0.95
CA VAL A 142 0.47 -2.43 -1.10
C VAL A 142 0.23 -1.39 -0.01
N ALA A 143 -1.03 -1.04 0.26
CA ALA A 143 -1.37 -0.10 1.33
C ALA A 143 -0.93 -0.60 2.71
N TYR A 144 -1.12 -1.89 3.00
CA TYR A 144 -0.63 -2.52 4.23
C TYR A 144 0.89 -2.44 4.33
N LEU A 145 1.63 -2.83 3.29
CA LEU A 145 3.09 -2.81 3.28
C LEU A 145 3.64 -1.39 3.48
N GLN A 146 3.09 -0.40 2.82
CA GLN A 146 3.50 1.00 2.97
C GLN A 146 3.19 1.55 4.37
N ALA A 147 2.01 1.24 4.91
CA ALA A 147 1.58 1.78 6.19
C ALA A 147 2.24 1.09 7.39
N ARG A 148 2.57 -0.19 7.29
CA ARG A 148 2.92 -1.03 8.44
C ARG A 148 4.29 -1.71 8.37
N ILE A 149 4.91 -1.82 7.19
CA ILE A 149 6.10 -2.66 7.01
C ILE A 149 7.30 -1.85 6.53
N VAL A 150 7.20 -1.19 5.39
CA VAL A 150 8.32 -0.51 4.75
C VAL A 150 8.96 0.53 5.67
N GLY A 151 10.27 0.42 5.90
CA GLY A 151 11.03 1.36 6.73
C GLY A 151 10.81 1.23 8.24
N ARG A 152 10.11 0.19 8.73
CA ARG A 152 9.75 0.06 10.16
C ARG A 152 10.86 -0.45 11.07
N GLY A 153 11.93 -1.00 10.54
CA GLY A 153 13.04 -1.51 11.37
C GLY A 153 12.63 -2.73 12.21
N ARG A 154 12.97 -2.71 13.51
CA ARG A 154 12.66 -3.83 14.42
C ARG A 154 11.17 -4.10 14.55
N ILE A 155 10.83 -5.37 14.69
CA ILE A 155 9.47 -5.82 15.02
C ILE A 155 9.18 -5.42 16.47
N THR A 156 8.03 -4.83 16.70
CA THR A 156 7.56 -4.47 18.05
C THR A 156 6.50 -5.45 18.53
N ARG A 157 6.32 -5.57 19.86
CA ARG A 157 5.24 -6.36 20.43
C ARG A 157 3.86 -5.93 19.91
N ALA A 158 3.65 -4.65 19.72
CA ALA A 158 2.39 -4.13 19.18
C ALA A 158 2.12 -4.58 17.74
N GLU A 159 3.15 -4.63 16.89
CA GLU A 159 3.03 -5.17 15.52
C GLU A 159 2.75 -6.67 15.53
N CYS A 160 3.40 -7.42 16.42
CA CYS A 160 3.17 -8.84 16.61
C CYS A 160 1.73 -9.12 17.06
N LEU A 161 1.25 -8.44 18.10
CA LEU A 161 -0.13 -8.57 18.58
C LEU A 161 -1.15 -8.20 17.50
N ALA A 162 -0.87 -7.17 16.67
CA ALA A 162 -1.74 -6.80 15.57
C ALA A 162 -1.77 -7.87 14.46
N TYR A 163 -0.66 -8.57 14.24
CA TYR A 163 -0.61 -9.68 13.28
C TYR A 163 -1.37 -10.92 13.76
N TYR A 164 -1.22 -11.28 15.03
CA TYR A 164 -1.84 -12.47 15.61
C TYR A 164 -3.17 -12.18 16.32
N ASP A 165 -3.87 -11.10 15.97
CA ASP A 165 -5.18 -10.73 16.51
C ASP A 165 -5.25 -10.68 18.05
N GLY A 166 -4.16 -10.21 18.67
CA GLY A 166 -4.03 -10.06 20.12
C GLY A 166 -3.55 -11.31 20.86
N GLN A 167 -3.20 -12.39 20.17
CA GLN A 167 -2.60 -13.56 20.81
C GLN A 167 -1.21 -13.22 21.36
N GLU A 168 -0.99 -13.50 22.64
CA GLU A 168 0.22 -13.11 23.35
C GLU A 168 1.39 -14.09 23.15
N ASP A 169 1.12 -15.38 23.16
CA ASP A 169 2.16 -16.44 23.12
C ASP A 169 3.17 -16.26 21.97
N PRO A 170 2.76 -15.98 20.72
CA PRO A 170 3.70 -15.79 19.63
C PRO A 170 4.53 -14.51 19.77
N CYS A 171 4.16 -13.60 20.71
CA CYS A 171 4.71 -12.26 20.82
C CYS A 171 5.56 -12.04 22.08
N GLU A 172 5.82 -13.08 22.88
CA GLU A 172 6.57 -12.95 24.14
C GLU A 172 8.00 -12.42 23.95
N ASP A 173 8.65 -12.78 22.85
CA ASP A 173 10.03 -12.39 22.55
C ASP A 173 10.16 -10.94 22.04
N TYR A 174 9.04 -10.30 21.69
CA TYR A 174 9.05 -8.91 21.19
C TYR A 174 8.79 -7.90 22.32
N LYS A 175 9.53 -6.78 22.29
CA LYS A 175 9.46 -5.68 23.27
C LYS A 175 8.70 -4.48 22.74
#